data_58120e2cdf5c1b98ed548f6af4495d5f
#
_entry.id   58120e2cdf5c1b98ed548f6af4495d5f
#
_cell.length_a   1.000
_cell.length_b   1.000
_cell.length_c   1.000
_cell.angle_alpha   90.00
_cell.angle_beta   90.00
_cell.angle_gamma   90.00
#
_symmetry.space_group_name_H-M   'P 1'
#
loop_
_entity.id
_entity.type
_entity.pdbx_description
1 polymer ?
#
loop_
_entity_poly.entity_id
_entity_poly.type
_entity_poly.pdbx_seq_one_letter_code
_entity_poly.pdbx_strand_id
1 'polypeptide(L)'
;MDLEKKKVLKAAITALGRYIPDTILSNQKLEQMVDTSDEWIQSRTGIKERRILSDNSKATSFLAIKAAQDLISKKKLDPKTIDLVIVATITPDIHVAATAAYVTSCIGAVNAFAYDLNAACSGFLYGMSTAAAYISSGRYKKVLLIGADKMSSIVDYTD
;
A
#
# COMPACT_ATOMS: atom_id res chain seq x y z
N MET A 1 -32.98 21.00 26.45
CA MET A 1 -32.50 20.47 25.14
C MET A 1 -31.31 19.60 25.47
N ASP A 2 -31.59 18.28 25.69
CA ASP A 2 -30.57 17.31 26.05
C ASP A 2 -29.66 17.12 24.85
N LEU A 3 -28.41 17.58 24.94
CA LEU A 3 -27.36 17.23 24.01
C LEU A 3 -26.96 15.77 24.32
N GLU A 4 -27.67 14.80 23.70
CA GLU A 4 -27.21 13.42 23.72
C GLU A 4 -25.71 13.41 23.38
N LYS A 5 -24.88 12.94 24.29
CA LYS A 5 -23.44 12.76 24.10
C LYS A 5 -23.26 11.80 22.92
N LYS A 6 -23.07 12.35 21.71
CA LYS A 6 -22.78 11.57 20.53
C LYS A 6 -21.60 10.65 20.86
N LYS A 7 -21.82 9.35 20.86
CA LYS A 7 -20.77 8.36 21.12
C LYS A 7 -19.67 8.53 20.08
N VAL A 8 -18.51 9.00 20.48
CA VAL A 8 -17.36 9.16 19.60
C VAL A 8 -16.88 7.76 19.20
N LEU A 9 -17.03 7.40 17.94
CA LEU A 9 -16.47 6.17 17.37
C LEU A 9 -14.95 6.31 17.30
N LYS A 10 -14.24 5.24 17.66
CA LYS A 10 -12.79 5.18 17.54
C LYS A 10 -12.41 4.12 16.53
N ALA A 11 -11.42 4.44 15.67
CA ALA A 11 -10.85 3.49 14.75
C ALA A 11 -9.86 2.56 15.48
N ALA A 12 -9.79 1.30 15.03
CA ALA A 12 -8.81 0.33 15.49
C ALA A 12 -8.27 -0.47 14.30
N ILE A 13 -6.99 -0.80 14.34
CA ILE A 13 -6.38 -1.75 13.40
C ILE A 13 -6.78 -3.16 13.84
N THR A 14 -7.47 -3.90 12.98
CA THR A 14 -8.03 -5.22 13.30
C THR A 14 -7.39 -6.36 12.51
N ALA A 15 -6.64 -6.06 11.48
CA ALA A 15 -5.90 -7.03 10.67
C ALA A 15 -4.72 -6.37 9.96
N LEU A 16 -3.69 -7.16 9.65
CA LEU A 16 -2.53 -6.77 8.87
C LEU A 16 -2.27 -7.83 7.80
N GLY A 17 -1.85 -7.38 6.62
CA GLY A 17 -1.38 -8.21 5.52
C GLY A 17 -0.17 -7.60 4.85
N ARG A 18 0.59 -8.43 4.13
CA ARG A 18 1.79 -8.01 3.41
C ARG A 18 2.04 -8.86 2.19
N TYR A 19 2.79 -8.31 1.27
CA TYR A 19 3.43 -9.04 0.19
C TYR A 19 4.86 -8.53 0.01
N ILE A 20 5.79 -9.45 -0.14
CA ILE A 20 7.20 -9.14 -0.38
C ILE A 20 7.60 -9.94 -1.63
N PRO A 21 8.05 -9.27 -2.71
CA PRO A 21 8.56 -9.97 -3.91
C PRO A 21 9.74 -10.88 -3.61
N ASP A 22 9.89 -11.95 -4.39
CA ASP A 22 10.95 -12.95 -4.18
C ASP A 22 12.32 -12.50 -4.71
N THR A 23 12.33 -11.63 -5.75
CA THR A 23 13.58 -11.17 -6.36
C THR A 23 14.35 -10.25 -5.43
N ILE A 24 15.60 -10.63 -5.15
CA ILE A 24 16.54 -9.85 -4.33
C ILE A 24 17.47 -9.06 -5.25
N LEU A 25 17.55 -7.74 -5.01
CA LEU A 25 18.60 -6.87 -5.53
C LEU A 25 19.54 -6.52 -4.39
N SER A 26 20.69 -7.19 -4.32
CA SER A 26 21.72 -6.94 -3.32
C SER A 26 22.59 -5.72 -3.69
N ASN A 27 23.34 -5.19 -2.70
CA ASN A 27 24.29 -4.12 -2.97
C ASN A 27 25.38 -4.56 -3.96
N GLN A 28 25.84 -5.82 -3.89
CA GLN A 28 26.84 -6.36 -4.84
C GLN A 28 26.32 -6.39 -6.29
N LYS A 29 25.00 -6.56 -6.49
CA LYS A 29 24.43 -6.42 -7.83
C LYS A 29 24.37 -4.97 -8.28
N LEU A 30 24.09 -4.04 -7.36
CA LEU A 30 24.08 -2.60 -7.68
C LEU A 30 25.47 -2.09 -8.06
N GLU A 31 26.54 -2.54 -7.41
CA GLU A 31 27.94 -2.22 -7.75
C GLU A 31 28.30 -2.57 -9.20
N GLN A 32 27.61 -3.55 -9.78
CA GLN A 32 27.80 -3.96 -11.18
C GLN A 32 27.00 -3.11 -12.18
N MET A 33 26.08 -2.29 -11.69
CA MET A 33 25.14 -1.52 -12.51
C MET A 33 25.45 -0.03 -12.48
N VAL A 34 25.84 0.51 -11.32
CA VAL A 34 26.08 1.93 -11.10
C VAL A 34 27.32 2.15 -10.23
N ASP A 35 27.90 3.34 -10.27
CA ASP A 35 29.08 3.70 -9.46
C ASP A 35 28.72 3.85 -7.98
N THR A 36 28.80 2.74 -7.24
CA THR A 36 28.51 2.65 -5.82
C THR A 36 29.29 1.50 -5.16
N SER A 37 29.19 1.37 -3.83
CA SER A 37 29.72 0.21 -3.11
C SER A 37 28.78 -0.25 -1.98
N ASP A 38 28.87 -1.53 -1.61
CA ASP A 38 28.14 -2.09 -0.47
C ASP A 38 28.46 -1.31 0.82
N GLU A 39 29.74 -0.99 1.06
CA GLU A 39 30.17 -0.23 2.23
C GLU A 39 29.55 1.19 2.24
N TRP A 40 29.53 1.87 1.08
CA TRP A 40 28.96 3.21 0.95
C TRP A 40 27.44 3.17 1.25
N ILE A 41 26.72 2.21 0.67
CA ILE A 41 25.27 2.07 0.87
C ILE A 41 24.97 1.74 2.34
N GLN A 42 25.67 0.76 2.92
CA GLN A 42 25.42 0.34 4.29
C GLN A 42 25.75 1.42 5.31
N SER A 43 26.87 2.15 5.14
CA SER A 43 27.26 3.21 6.08
C SER A 43 26.25 4.37 6.14
N ARG A 44 25.52 4.63 5.03
CA ARG A 44 24.56 5.74 4.92
C ARG A 44 23.12 5.32 5.20
N THR A 45 22.75 4.08 4.91
CA THR A 45 21.35 3.64 4.93
C THR A 45 21.10 2.40 5.78
N GLY A 46 22.14 1.61 6.08
CA GLY A 46 22.01 0.30 6.70
C GLY A 46 21.41 -0.78 5.78
N ILE A 47 21.11 -0.46 4.51
CA ILE A 47 20.44 -1.37 3.57
C ILE A 47 21.47 -2.32 2.97
N LYS A 48 21.20 -3.63 3.05
CA LYS A 48 22.02 -4.69 2.45
C LYS A 48 21.41 -5.21 1.15
N GLU A 49 20.10 -5.28 1.08
CA GLU A 49 19.35 -5.77 -0.06
C GLU A 49 17.97 -5.10 -0.15
N ARG A 50 17.34 -5.16 -1.32
CA ARG A 50 15.95 -4.77 -1.52
C ARG A 50 15.22 -5.85 -2.30
N ARG A 51 13.92 -5.94 -2.06
CA ARG A 51 13.02 -6.83 -2.79
C ARG A 51 12.35 -6.07 -3.90
N ILE A 52 12.46 -6.54 -5.11
CA ILE A 52 11.90 -5.87 -6.28
C ILE A 52 10.92 -6.77 -7.02
N LEU A 53 9.90 -6.16 -7.59
CA LEU A 53 9.00 -6.82 -8.53
C LEU A 53 9.64 -6.73 -9.92
N SER A 54 10.40 -7.77 -10.31
CA SER A 54 11.16 -7.82 -11.55
C SER A 54 10.31 -8.05 -12.79
N ASP A 55 9.08 -8.53 -12.63
CA ASP A 55 8.15 -8.76 -13.74
C ASP A 55 7.59 -7.41 -14.23
N ASN A 56 8.00 -7.02 -15.45
CA ASN A 56 7.58 -5.75 -16.04
C ASN A 56 6.12 -5.74 -16.52
N SER A 57 5.48 -6.89 -16.61
CA SER A 57 4.04 -6.98 -16.92
C SER A 57 3.17 -6.68 -15.71
N LYS A 58 3.74 -6.60 -14.51
CA LYS A 58 3.06 -6.35 -13.24
C LYS A 58 3.40 -4.96 -12.72
N ALA A 59 2.37 -4.26 -12.25
CA ALA A 59 2.47 -2.91 -11.73
C ALA A 59 2.21 -2.87 -10.21
N THR A 60 2.06 -1.70 -9.63
CA THR A 60 1.82 -1.48 -8.20
C THR A 60 0.55 -2.19 -7.72
N SER A 61 -0.50 -2.24 -8.55
CA SER A 61 -1.73 -2.97 -8.21
C SER A 61 -1.48 -4.43 -7.86
N PHE A 62 -0.54 -5.11 -8.55
CA PHE A 62 -0.20 -6.49 -8.23
C PHE A 62 0.30 -6.64 -6.79
N LEU A 63 1.19 -5.74 -6.34
CA LEU A 63 1.69 -5.72 -4.97
C LEU A 63 0.55 -5.49 -3.96
N ALA A 64 -0.30 -4.51 -4.26
CA ALA A 64 -1.45 -4.14 -3.45
C ALA A 64 -2.47 -5.29 -3.33
N ILE A 65 -2.81 -5.94 -4.45
CA ILE A 65 -3.72 -7.09 -4.48
C ILE A 65 -3.19 -8.24 -3.63
N LYS A 66 -1.90 -8.58 -3.77
CA LYS A 66 -1.29 -9.67 -3.00
C LYS A 66 -1.28 -9.39 -1.50
N ALA A 67 -0.96 -8.16 -1.09
CA ALA A 67 -1.00 -7.76 0.31
C ALA A 67 -2.43 -7.79 0.88
N ALA A 68 -3.42 -7.33 0.11
CA ALA A 68 -4.83 -7.39 0.49
C ALA A 68 -5.34 -8.84 0.61
N GLN A 69 -4.99 -9.70 -0.35
CA GLN A 69 -5.35 -11.12 -0.32
C GLN A 69 -4.77 -11.85 0.89
N ASP A 70 -3.53 -11.54 1.29
CA ASP A 70 -2.91 -12.07 2.50
C ASP A 70 -3.72 -11.68 3.76
N LEU A 71 -4.11 -10.40 3.88
CA LEU A 71 -4.97 -9.92 4.98
C LEU A 71 -6.33 -10.62 4.98
N ILE A 72 -7.01 -10.64 3.82
CA ILE A 72 -8.34 -11.22 3.66
C ILE A 72 -8.33 -12.71 4.06
N SER A 73 -7.33 -13.45 3.59
CA SER A 73 -7.16 -14.88 3.92
C SER A 73 -6.91 -15.10 5.41
N LYS A 74 -5.95 -14.39 6.01
CA LYS A 74 -5.61 -14.51 7.44
C LYS A 74 -6.79 -14.18 8.35
N LYS A 75 -7.55 -13.14 8.00
CA LYS A 75 -8.69 -12.68 8.80
C LYS A 75 -9.97 -13.45 8.50
N LYS A 76 -10.00 -14.27 7.43
CA LYS A 76 -11.20 -14.87 6.86
C LYS A 76 -12.30 -13.82 6.63
N LEU A 77 -11.87 -12.66 6.10
CA LEU A 77 -12.75 -11.52 5.87
C LEU A 77 -13.56 -11.73 4.59
N ASP A 78 -14.87 -11.46 4.64
CA ASP A 78 -15.66 -11.30 3.41
C ASP A 78 -15.33 -9.91 2.80
N PRO A 79 -14.71 -9.84 1.60
CA PRO A 79 -14.35 -8.57 0.98
C PRO A 79 -15.54 -7.65 0.71
N LYS A 80 -16.74 -8.20 0.51
CA LYS A 80 -17.97 -7.43 0.27
C LYS A 80 -18.38 -6.57 1.47
N THR A 81 -17.80 -6.83 2.65
CA THR A 81 -18.03 -6.05 3.87
C THR A 81 -17.08 -4.86 4.03
N ILE A 82 -16.16 -4.65 3.09
CA ILE A 82 -15.28 -3.48 3.06
C ILE A 82 -16.06 -2.32 2.46
N ASP A 83 -16.06 -1.17 3.17
CA ASP A 83 -16.78 0.04 2.75
C ASP A 83 -15.90 0.98 1.93
N LEU A 84 -14.59 0.96 2.18
CA LEU A 84 -13.61 1.85 1.55
C LEU A 84 -12.28 1.15 1.36
N VAL A 85 -11.69 1.31 0.18
CA VAL A 85 -10.30 0.93 -0.13
C VAL A 85 -9.49 2.18 -0.48
N ILE A 86 -8.40 2.40 0.25
CA ILE A 86 -7.43 3.47 -0.03
C ILE A 86 -6.12 2.81 -0.42
N VAL A 87 -5.58 3.15 -1.59
CA VAL A 87 -4.21 2.77 -1.97
C VAL A 87 -3.33 4.00 -1.89
N ALA A 88 -2.40 4.00 -0.94
CA ALA A 88 -1.36 5.01 -0.82
C ALA A 88 -0.21 4.65 -1.75
N THR A 89 -0.03 5.40 -2.84
CA THR A 89 0.98 5.14 -3.86
C THR A 89 1.43 6.41 -4.58
N ILE A 90 2.71 6.44 -5.00
CA ILE A 90 3.28 7.42 -5.93
C ILE A 90 3.57 6.80 -7.30
N THR A 91 3.42 5.48 -7.41
CA THR A 91 3.63 4.73 -8.66
C THR A 91 2.34 4.04 -9.09
N PRO A 92 1.25 4.80 -9.35
CA PRO A 92 0.00 4.21 -9.81
C PRO A 92 0.21 3.47 -11.14
N ASP A 93 -0.61 2.47 -11.41
CA ASP A 93 -0.51 1.70 -12.66
C ASP A 93 -0.71 2.60 -13.88
N ILE A 94 -1.67 3.49 -13.80
CA ILE A 94 -1.97 4.53 -14.80
C ILE A 94 -2.44 5.82 -14.10
N HIS A 95 -2.21 6.97 -14.73
CA HIS A 95 -2.54 8.26 -14.11
C HIS A 95 -4.02 8.60 -14.10
N VAL A 96 -4.81 8.05 -15.03
CA VAL A 96 -6.22 8.44 -15.20
C VAL A 96 -7.17 7.63 -14.32
N ALA A 97 -6.94 6.32 -14.18
CA ALA A 97 -7.77 5.46 -13.36
C ALA A 97 -7.08 5.13 -12.05
N ALA A 98 -7.79 5.25 -10.93
CA ALA A 98 -7.25 4.92 -9.62
C ALA A 98 -6.86 3.44 -9.54
N THR A 99 -5.63 3.16 -9.10
CA THR A 99 -5.13 1.82 -8.79
C THR A 99 -6.03 1.12 -7.78
N ALA A 100 -6.55 1.86 -6.80
CA ALA A 100 -7.48 1.37 -5.79
C ALA A 100 -8.76 0.78 -6.40
N ALA A 101 -9.30 1.37 -7.46
CA ALA A 101 -10.50 0.86 -8.13
C ALA A 101 -10.25 -0.53 -8.75
N TYR A 102 -9.11 -0.70 -9.40
CA TYR A 102 -8.70 -1.99 -9.95
C TYR A 102 -8.45 -3.04 -8.85
N VAL A 103 -7.73 -2.66 -7.80
CA VAL A 103 -7.49 -3.52 -6.64
C VAL A 103 -8.81 -3.97 -6.02
N THR A 104 -9.76 -3.05 -5.81
CA THR A 104 -11.09 -3.31 -5.26
C THR A 104 -11.85 -4.38 -6.04
N SER A 105 -11.83 -4.27 -7.37
CA SER A 105 -12.42 -5.27 -8.28
C SER A 105 -11.75 -6.64 -8.12
N CYS A 106 -10.40 -6.67 -8.13
CA CYS A 106 -9.63 -7.92 -8.08
C CYS A 106 -9.77 -8.68 -6.75
N ILE A 107 -9.97 -7.97 -5.64
CA ILE A 107 -10.15 -8.61 -4.32
C ILE A 107 -11.60 -8.93 -3.99
N GLY A 108 -12.56 -8.56 -4.86
CA GLY A 108 -13.98 -8.81 -4.68
C GLY A 108 -14.68 -7.86 -3.69
N ALA A 109 -14.09 -6.69 -3.38
CA ALA A 109 -14.68 -5.68 -2.50
C ALA A 109 -15.68 -4.80 -3.27
N VAL A 110 -16.62 -5.41 -3.95
CA VAL A 110 -17.53 -4.79 -4.93
C VAL A 110 -18.43 -3.69 -4.37
N ASN A 111 -18.58 -3.60 -3.06
CA ASN A 111 -19.37 -2.58 -2.38
C ASN A 111 -18.54 -1.38 -1.91
N ALA A 112 -17.21 -1.47 -2.04
CA ALA A 112 -16.31 -0.45 -1.51
C ALA A 112 -16.21 0.76 -2.42
N PHE A 113 -16.21 1.97 -1.84
CA PHE A 113 -15.68 3.16 -2.46
C PHE A 113 -14.15 3.03 -2.54
N ALA A 114 -13.51 3.58 -3.58
CA ALA A 114 -12.06 3.41 -3.75
C ALA A 114 -11.40 4.64 -4.35
N TYR A 115 -10.20 4.98 -3.85
CA TYR A 115 -9.35 6.03 -4.43
C TYR A 115 -7.88 5.84 -4.04
N ASP A 116 -6.99 6.42 -4.85
CA ASP A 116 -5.57 6.52 -4.54
C ASP A 116 -5.26 7.76 -3.71
N LEU A 117 -4.30 7.64 -2.79
CA LEU A 117 -3.79 8.75 -1.99
C LEU A 117 -2.31 8.92 -2.31
N ASN A 118 -1.94 10.07 -2.84
CA ASN A 118 -0.55 10.41 -3.13
C ASN A 118 -0.01 11.42 -2.12
N ALA A 119 0.91 10.97 -1.29
CA ALA A 119 1.67 11.80 -0.35
C ALA A 119 3.07 11.21 -0.09
N ALA A 120 3.64 10.55 -1.09
CA ALA A 120 4.94 9.91 -1.04
C ALA A 120 5.14 9.07 0.24
N CYS A 121 6.29 9.17 0.90
CA CYS A 121 6.63 8.41 2.11
C CYS A 121 5.64 8.62 3.27
N SER A 122 4.89 9.73 3.28
CA SER A 122 3.84 10.01 4.28
C SER A 122 2.47 9.40 3.93
N GLY A 123 2.31 8.87 2.72
CA GLY A 123 1.01 8.43 2.19
C GLY A 123 0.29 7.43 3.08
N PHE A 124 0.99 6.43 3.60
CA PHE A 124 0.37 5.44 4.48
C PHE A 124 -0.12 6.06 5.81
N LEU A 125 0.66 6.96 6.41
CA LEU A 125 0.27 7.66 7.64
C LEU A 125 -0.93 8.59 7.41
N TYR A 126 -0.95 9.31 6.28
CA TYR A 126 -2.09 10.16 5.92
C TYR A 126 -3.33 9.31 5.62
N GLY A 127 -3.14 8.16 4.96
CA GLY A 127 -4.20 7.18 4.75
C GLY A 127 -4.78 6.65 6.07
N MET A 128 -3.94 6.36 7.08
CA MET A 128 -4.40 5.97 8.42
C MET A 128 -5.23 7.08 9.10
N SER A 129 -4.76 8.32 9.02
CA SER A 129 -5.49 9.47 9.56
C SER A 129 -6.85 9.64 8.86
N THR A 130 -6.86 9.52 7.54
CA THR A 130 -8.08 9.61 6.72
C THR A 130 -9.07 8.49 7.06
N ALA A 131 -8.58 7.24 7.13
CA ALA A 131 -9.40 6.10 7.52
C ALA A 131 -10.01 6.27 8.93
N ALA A 132 -9.21 6.75 9.88
CA ALA A 132 -9.67 7.04 11.23
C ALA A 132 -10.77 8.11 11.24
N ALA A 133 -10.61 9.17 10.46
CA ALA A 133 -11.61 10.23 10.33
C ALA A 133 -12.94 9.72 9.76
N TYR A 134 -12.91 8.89 8.71
CA TYR A 134 -14.11 8.28 8.14
C TYR A 134 -14.83 7.35 9.13
N ILE A 135 -14.09 6.54 9.89
CA ILE A 135 -14.66 5.66 10.90
C ILE A 135 -15.25 6.50 12.04
N SER A 136 -14.53 7.50 12.53
CA SER A 136 -14.96 8.35 13.63
C SER A 136 -16.20 9.18 13.29
N SER A 137 -16.33 9.60 12.03
CA SER A 137 -17.52 10.31 11.55
C SER A 137 -18.74 9.38 11.36
N GLY A 138 -18.56 8.06 11.44
CA GLY A 138 -19.60 7.07 11.18
C GLY A 138 -19.91 6.86 9.69
N ARG A 139 -19.15 7.48 8.78
CA ARG A 139 -19.35 7.34 7.33
C ARG A 139 -19.08 5.93 6.85
N TYR A 140 -17.98 5.32 7.33
CA TYR A 140 -17.58 3.95 7.01
C TYR A 140 -17.27 3.18 8.29
N LYS A 141 -17.43 1.85 8.24
CA LYS A 141 -17.16 0.93 9.36
C LYS A 141 -15.86 0.13 9.13
N LYS A 142 -15.58 -0.25 7.89
CA LYS A 142 -14.41 -1.04 7.51
C LYS A 142 -13.67 -0.38 6.37
N VAL A 143 -12.44 0.02 6.64
CA VAL A 143 -11.54 0.64 5.68
C VAL A 143 -10.34 -0.27 5.47
N LEU A 144 -10.04 -0.62 4.23
CA LEU A 144 -8.80 -1.27 3.84
C LEU A 144 -7.84 -0.21 3.33
N LEU A 145 -6.76 0.02 4.07
CA LEU A 145 -5.67 0.89 3.66
C LEU A 145 -4.49 0.03 3.19
N ILE A 146 -3.98 0.32 2.01
CA ILE A 146 -2.84 -0.37 1.40
C ILE A 146 -1.78 0.67 1.05
N GLY A 147 -0.54 0.48 1.50
CA GLY A 147 0.62 1.19 0.99
C GLY A 147 1.38 0.29 0.03
N ALA A 148 1.57 0.73 -1.20
CA ALA A 148 2.29 -0.06 -2.21
C ALA A 148 2.92 0.86 -3.26
N ASP A 149 4.22 0.64 -3.51
CA ASP A 149 4.96 1.31 -4.58
C ASP A 149 5.86 0.31 -5.32
N LYS A 150 5.83 0.34 -6.64
CA LYS A 150 6.82 -0.34 -7.49
C LYS A 150 7.95 0.64 -7.80
N MET A 151 8.76 0.99 -6.80
CA MET A 151 9.84 1.97 -6.93
C MET A 151 10.85 1.57 -8.02
N SER A 152 11.08 0.27 -8.22
CA SER A 152 11.97 -0.24 -9.29
C SER A 152 11.54 0.13 -10.71
N SER A 153 10.32 0.63 -10.91
CA SER A 153 9.84 1.09 -12.22
C SER A 153 10.23 2.55 -12.55
N ILE A 154 10.66 3.31 -11.56
CA ILE A 154 11.01 4.74 -11.70
C ILE A 154 12.47 5.04 -11.33
N VAL A 155 13.21 4.06 -10.80
CA VAL A 155 14.64 4.20 -10.51
C VAL A 155 15.42 4.00 -11.81
N ASP A 156 16.32 4.92 -12.12
CA ASP A 156 17.31 4.76 -13.17
C ASP A 156 18.47 3.91 -12.63
N TYR A 157 18.72 2.79 -13.27
CA TYR A 157 19.83 1.88 -12.93
C TYR A 157 21.04 2.06 -13.86
N THR A 158 21.12 3.18 -14.58
CA THR A 158 22.23 3.51 -15.48
C THR A 158 23.02 4.73 -15.02
N ASP A 159 22.55 5.42 -13.96
CA ASP A 159 23.18 6.61 -13.38
C ASP A 159 23.54 6.38 -11.89
#